data_0a8340cb797c7d078c5b7e7c14cd8b8b
#
_entry.id   0a8340cb797c7d078c5b7e7c14cd8b8b
#
_cell.length_a   1.000
_cell.length_b   1.000
_cell.length_c   1.000
_cell.angle_alpha   90.00
_cell.angle_beta   90.00
_cell.angle_gamma   90.00
#
_symmetry.space_group_name_H-M   'P 1'
#
loop_
_entity.id
_entity.type
_entity.pdbx_description
1 polymer ?
#
loop_
_entity_poly.entity_id
_entity_poly.type
_entity_poly.pdbx_seq_one_letter_code
_entity_poly.pdbx_strand_id
1 'polypeptide(L)'
;VSSCKTIDSVCKFVIQDLSTNPKTELFNINENQIYNLHFINGVLNLKTKEFRKRKKSDLVTLILDWEYESDINEKAVEDVNDFFRRVQPDEKQRRFLIEWLGYCLSGDINKQKSITLYFQYILIN
;
A
#
# COMPACT_ATOMS: atom_id res chain seq x y z
N VAL A 1 5.71 -3.60 45.08
CA VAL A 1 5.66 -4.90 44.38
C VAL A 1 4.24 -5.25 43.90
N SER A 2 3.16 -4.69 44.52
CA SER A 2 1.76 -4.93 44.14
C SER A 2 1.34 -4.22 42.83
N SER A 3 1.89 -3.07 42.55
CA SER A 3 1.53 -2.22 41.41
C SER A 3 1.79 -2.86 40.02
N CYS A 4 2.86 -3.64 39.88
CA CYS A 4 3.25 -4.24 38.60
C CYS A 4 2.26 -5.35 38.17
N LYS A 5 1.78 -6.16 39.11
CA LYS A 5 0.79 -7.24 38.84
C LYS A 5 -0.56 -6.69 38.40
N THR A 6 -0.94 -5.54 38.93
CA THR A 6 -2.22 -4.88 38.59
C THR A 6 -2.15 -4.30 37.17
N ILE A 7 -1.02 -3.68 36.81
CA ILE A 7 -0.82 -3.15 35.45
C ILE A 7 -0.82 -4.28 34.41
N ASP A 8 -0.11 -5.38 34.66
CA ASP A 8 -0.10 -6.56 33.81
C ASP A 8 -1.51 -7.16 33.61
N SER A 9 -2.29 -7.22 34.66
CA SER A 9 -3.67 -7.73 34.62
C SER A 9 -4.57 -6.81 33.80
N VAL A 10 -4.44 -5.50 33.96
CA VAL A 10 -5.19 -4.50 33.15
C VAL A 10 -4.77 -4.57 31.69
N CYS A 11 -3.48 -4.66 31.41
CA CYS A 11 -2.99 -4.79 30.02
C CYS A 11 -3.52 -6.06 29.35
N LYS A 12 -3.51 -7.21 30.06
CA LYS A 12 -4.07 -8.47 29.55
C LYS A 12 -5.57 -8.35 29.25
N PHE A 13 -6.32 -7.74 30.17
CA PHE A 13 -7.75 -7.53 30.00
C PHE A 13 -8.04 -6.63 28.78
N VAL A 14 -7.32 -5.51 28.64
CA VAL A 14 -7.47 -4.59 27.51
C VAL A 14 -7.11 -5.27 26.19
N ILE A 15 -6.01 -6.04 26.16
CA ILE A 15 -5.60 -6.79 24.96
C ILE A 15 -6.68 -7.82 24.59
N GLN A 16 -7.22 -8.54 25.59
CA GLN A 16 -8.27 -9.53 25.36
C GLN A 16 -9.57 -8.87 24.86
N ASP A 17 -9.98 -7.76 25.44
CA ASP A 17 -11.16 -7.00 25.03
C ASP A 17 -11.01 -6.45 23.60
N LEU A 18 -9.84 -5.91 23.27
CA LEU A 18 -9.53 -5.46 21.92
C LEU A 18 -9.49 -6.61 20.91
N SER A 19 -8.98 -7.78 21.28
CA SER A 19 -8.91 -8.94 20.39
C SER A 19 -10.26 -9.60 20.14
N THR A 20 -11.20 -9.48 21.11
CA THR A 20 -12.56 -10.02 20.98
C THR A 20 -13.56 -9.01 20.39
N ASN A 21 -13.16 -7.75 20.23
CA ASN A 21 -14.03 -6.73 19.66
C ASN A 21 -14.16 -6.94 18.15
N PRO A 22 -15.37 -7.24 17.62
CA PRO A 22 -15.58 -7.46 16.18
C PRO A 22 -15.20 -6.26 15.30
N LYS A 23 -15.09 -5.07 15.90
CA LYS A 23 -14.60 -3.86 15.18
C LYS A 23 -13.09 -3.91 14.92
N THR A 24 -12.32 -4.68 15.68
CA THR A 24 -10.86 -4.82 15.47
C THR A 24 -10.56 -5.64 14.22
N GLU A 25 -11.43 -6.57 13.87
CA GLU A 25 -11.33 -7.35 12.62
C GLU A 25 -11.61 -6.51 11.36
N LEU A 26 -12.20 -5.31 11.53
CA LEU A 26 -12.52 -4.42 10.41
C LEU A 26 -11.36 -3.51 9.99
N PHE A 27 -10.25 -3.49 10.75
CA PHE A 27 -9.07 -2.71 10.38
C PHE A 27 -8.40 -3.34 9.16
N ASN A 28 -8.31 -2.58 8.09
CA ASN A 28 -7.65 -2.95 6.82
C ASN A 28 -8.28 -4.14 6.06
N ILE A 29 -9.39 -4.74 6.52
CA ILE A 29 -9.96 -5.97 5.94
C ILE A 29 -11.23 -5.71 5.12
N ASN A 30 -11.76 -4.49 5.15
CA ASN A 30 -12.97 -4.17 4.40
C ASN A 30 -12.69 -4.25 2.89
N GLU A 31 -13.41 -5.10 2.15
CA GLU A 31 -13.29 -5.26 0.70
C GLU A 31 -13.37 -3.94 -0.08
N ASN A 32 -14.08 -2.96 0.47
CA ASN A 32 -14.14 -1.62 -0.11
C ASN A 32 -12.86 -0.79 0.10
N GLN A 33 -11.95 -1.24 0.98
CA GLN A 33 -10.72 -0.52 1.32
C GLN A 33 -9.47 -1.10 0.63
N ILE A 34 -9.54 -2.28 0.03
CA ILE A 34 -8.41 -2.92 -0.65
C ILE A 34 -7.82 -2.08 -1.80
N TYR A 35 -8.61 -1.15 -2.34
CA TYR A 35 -8.17 -0.21 -3.37
C TYR A 35 -7.83 1.18 -2.84
N ASN A 36 -7.81 1.37 -1.51
CA ASN A 36 -7.51 2.66 -0.90
C ASN A 36 -6.06 2.75 -0.48
N LEU A 37 -5.35 3.74 -1.01
CA LEU A 37 -4.03 4.15 -0.52
C LEU A 37 -4.19 5.32 0.44
N HIS A 38 -3.65 5.17 1.64
CA HIS A 38 -3.75 6.18 2.69
C HIS A 38 -2.46 6.98 2.77
N PHE A 39 -2.58 8.30 2.54
CA PHE A 39 -1.50 9.29 2.62
C PHE A 39 -1.69 10.16 3.86
N ILE A 40 -0.68 10.96 4.23
CA ILE A 40 -0.78 11.89 5.36
C ILE A 40 -1.99 12.82 5.19
N ASN A 41 -2.19 13.37 4.01
CA ASN A 41 -3.22 14.36 3.69
C ASN A 41 -4.58 13.77 3.26
N GLY A 42 -4.69 12.44 3.06
CA GLY A 42 -5.97 11.86 2.63
C GLY A 42 -5.92 10.40 2.18
N VAL A 43 -6.88 10.05 1.37
CA VAL A 43 -7.07 8.69 0.82
C VAL A 43 -7.30 8.77 -0.67
N LEU A 44 -6.50 8.04 -1.45
CA LEU A 44 -6.68 7.84 -2.87
C LEU A 44 -7.34 6.48 -3.12
N ASN A 45 -8.47 6.47 -3.79
CA ASN A 45 -9.08 5.25 -4.26
C ASN A 45 -8.54 4.90 -5.65
N LEU A 46 -7.82 3.77 -5.76
CA LEU A 46 -7.20 3.34 -7.02
C LEU A 46 -8.22 2.96 -8.10
N LYS A 47 -9.42 2.55 -7.71
CA LYS A 47 -10.46 2.12 -8.65
C LYS A 47 -11.21 3.31 -9.27
N THR A 48 -11.59 4.28 -8.42
CA THR A 48 -12.31 5.49 -8.88
C THR A 48 -11.36 6.62 -9.26
N LYS A 49 -10.09 6.55 -8.85
CA LYS A 49 -9.05 7.60 -8.99
C LYS A 49 -9.41 8.88 -8.25
N GLU A 50 -10.27 8.80 -7.25
CA GLU A 50 -10.69 9.93 -6.44
C GLU A 50 -9.82 10.06 -5.20
N PHE A 51 -9.38 11.28 -4.93
CA PHE A 51 -8.71 11.64 -3.68
C PHE A 51 -9.68 12.37 -2.75
N ARG A 52 -9.71 11.98 -1.48
CA ARG A 52 -10.57 12.55 -0.45
C ARG A 52 -9.88 12.65 0.90
N LYS A 53 -10.38 13.50 1.77
CA LYS A 53 -9.96 13.52 3.17
C LYS A 53 -10.32 12.21 3.88
N ARG A 54 -9.46 11.80 4.81
CA ARG A 54 -9.67 10.60 5.63
C ARG A 54 -10.84 10.81 6.60
N LYS A 55 -11.66 9.78 6.77
CA LYS A 55 -12.76 9.74 7.74
C LYS A 55 -12.40 8.79 8.88
N LYS A 56 -13.02 8.99 10.06
CA LYS A 56 -12.84 8.09 11.22
C LYS A 56 -13.27 6.65 10.91
N SER A 57 -14.19 6.47 9.97
CA SER A 57 -14.66 5.15 9.51
C SER A 57 -13.67 4.38 8.64
N ASP A 58 -12.59 5.01 8.18
CA ASP A 58 -11.61 4.36 7.30
C ASP A 58 -10.75 3.30 8.03
N LEU A 59 -10.72 3.33 9.38
CA LEU A 59 -10.13 2.29 10.25
C LEU A 59 -8.79 1.74 9.72
N VAL A 60 -7.83 2.61 9.49
CA VAL A 60 -6.55 2.29 8.87
C VAL A 60 -5.41 2.30 9.88
N THR A 61 -4.52 1.33 9.79
CA THR A 61 -3.32 1.23 10.63
C THR A 61 -2.03 1.60 9.90
N LEU A 62 -2.03 1.48 8.56
CA LEU A 62 -0.87 1.80 7.75
C LEU A 62 -1.14 3.02 6.88
N ILE A 63 -0.28 4.02 6.99
CA ILE A 63 -0.35 5.28 6.25
C ILE A 63 1.00 5.50 5.59
N LEU A 64 1.00 5.89 4.32
CA LEU A 64 2.19 6.31 3.60
C LEU A 64 2.67 7.65 4.16
N ASP A 65 3.96 7.75 4.48
CA ASP A 65 4.57 8.90 5.17
C ASP A 65 4.92 10.04 4.21
N TRP A 66 4.03 10.32 3.26
CA TRP A 66 4.10 11.49 2.37
C TRP A 66 2.70 11.97 1.98
N GLU A 67 2.64 13.17 1.43
CA GLU A 67 1.41 13.76 0.93
C GLU A 67 1.15 13.35 -0.52
N TYR A 68 -0.11 13.10 -0.84
CA TYR A 68 -0.53 12.91 -2.23
C TYR A 68 -0.65 14.26 -2.92
N GLU A 69 0.04 14.42 -4.02
CA GLU A 69 -0.04 15.58 -4.91
C GLU A 69 -0.84 15.19 -6.16
N SER A 70 -1.87 15.97 -6.49
CA SER A 70 -2.68 15.75 -7.68
C SER A 70 -2.00 16.30 -8.95
N ASP A 71 -1.11 17.28 -8.77
CA ASP A 71 -0.43 17.93 -9.89
C ASP A 71 0.67 17.02 -10.43
N ILE A 72 0.54 16.69 -11.71
CA ILE A 72 1.48 15.81 -12.38
C ILE A 72 2.71 16.62 -12.77
N ASN A 73 3.83 16.26 -12.18
CA ASN A 73 5.13 16.76 -12.62
C ASN A 73 5.57 15.99 -13.89
N GLU A 74 5.42 16.61 -15.05
CA GLU A 74 5.74 15.98 -16.36
C GLU A 74 7.18 15.45 -16.42
N LYS A 75 8.12 16.20 -15.85
CA LYS A 75 9.52 15.78 -15.81
C LYS A 75 9.70 14.51 -14.96
N ALA A 76 9.04 14.43 -13.81
CA ALA A 76 9.10 13.23 -12.97
C ALA A 76 8.49 12.02 -13.67
N VAL A 77 7.42 12.21 -14.45
CA VAL A 77 6.82 11.15 -15.28
C VAL A 77 7.79 10.67 -16.35
N GLU A 78 8.49 11.60 -17.01
CA GLU A 78 9.50 11.25 -18.02
C GLU A 78 10.67 10.48 -17.40
N ASP A 79 11.21 10.95 -16.28
CA ASP A 79 12.29 10.29 -15.54
C ASP A 79 11.92 8.85 -15.14
N VAL A 80 10.68 8.62 -14.65
CA VAL A 80 10.16 7.30 -14.32
C VAL A 80 10.01 6.42 -15.55
N ASN A 81 9.50 6.96 -16.65
CA ASN A 81 9.38 6.22 -17.91
C ASN A 81 10.74 5.83 -18.46
N ASP A 82 11.73 6.72 -18.39
CA ASP A 82 13.10 6.43 -18.82
C ASP A 82 13.75 5.36 -17.93
N PHE A 83 13.51 5.40 -16.62
CA PHE A 83 13.95 4.35 -15.73
C PHE A 83 13.38 3.00 -16.18
N PHE A 84 12.08 2.90 -16.42
CA PHE A 84 11.47 1.64 -16.86
C PHE A 84 11.95 1.19 -18.25
N ARG A 85 12.26 2.10 -19.18
CA ARG A 85 12.85 1.76 -20.48
C ARG A 85 14.24 1.16 -20.33
N ARG A 86 15.04 1.66 -19.38
CA ARG A 86 16.38 1.13 -19.10
C ARG A 86 16.33 -0.24 -18.43
N VAL A 87 15.40 -0.42 -17.47
CA VAL A 87 15.22 -1.69 -16.74
C VAL A 87 14.67 -2.78 -17.66
N GLN A 88 13.70 -2.44 -18.50
CA GLN A 88 13.06 -3.34 -19.44
C GLN A 88 12.88 -2.69 -20.80
N PRO A 89 13.85 -2.90 -21.73
CA PRO A 89 13.80 -2.32 -23.07
C PRO A 89 12.65 -2.83 -23.93
N ASP A 90 12.26 -4.11 -23.77
CA ASP A 90 11.12 -4.67 -24.50
C ASP A 90 9.81 -4.02 -24.05
N GLU A 91 9.07 -3.46 -25.01
CA GLU A 91 7.86 -2.70 -24.73
C GLU A 91 6.75 -3.55 -24.11
N LYS A 92 6.56 -4.78 -24.58
CA LYS A 92 5.50 -5.67 -24.09
C LYS A 92 5.77 -6.10 -22.66
N GLN A 93 7.03 -6.47 -22.37
CA GLN A 93 7.45 -6.88 -21.03
C GLN A 93 7.43 -5.69 -20.06
N ARG A 94 7.85 -4.52 -20.51
CA ARG A 94 7.79 -3.29 -19.72
C ARG A 94 6.36 -2.92 -19.36
N ARG A 95 5.44 -2.98 -20.32
CA ARG A 95 4.03 -2.73 -20.07
C ARG A 95 3.45 -3.71 -19.07
N PHE A 96 3.73 -4.99 -19.24
CA PHE A 96 3.32 -6.02 -18.28
C PHE A 96 3.87 -5.76 -16.87
N LEU A 97 5.16 -5.36 -16.76
CA LEU A 97 5.78 -5.01 -15.48
C LEU A 97 5.07 -3.84 -14.81
N ILE A 98 4.77 -2.77 -15.54
CA ILE A 98 4.07 -1.59 -15.01
C ILE A 98 2.65 -1.95 -14.56
N GLU A 99 1.91 -2.71 -15.37
CA GLU A 99 0.56 -3.18 -15.03
C GLU A 99 0.58 -4.04 -13.77
N TRP A 100 1.58 -4.92 -13.64
CA TRP A 100 1.74 -5.76 -12.47
C TRP A 100 2.10 -4.97 -11.22
N LEU A 101 3.00 -4.00 -11.31
CA LEU A 101 3.32 -3.08 -10.21
C LEU A 101 2.08 -2.28 -9.78
N GLY A 102 1.28 -1.82 -10.74
CA GLY A 102 0.00 -1.17 -10.45
C GLY A 102 -0.97 -2.09 -9.69
N TYR A 103 -1.02 -3.37 -10.06
CA TYR A 103 -1.80 -4.36 -9.32
C TYR A 103 -1.28 -4.55 -7.88
N CYS A 104 0.03 -4.56 -7.69
CA CYS A 104 0.64 -4.70 -6.35
C CYS A 104 0.31 -3.53 -5.40
N LEU A 105 -0.07 -2.36 -5.92
CA LEU A 105 -0.54 -1.24 -5.10
C LEU A 105 -1.92 -1.49 -4.49
N SER A 106 -2.71 -2.40 -5.05
CA SER A 106 -4.00 -2.80 -4.49
C SER A 106 -3.81 -3.85 -3.40
N GLY A 107 -4.74 -3.91 -2.45
CA GLY A 107 -4.80 -4.99 -1.46
C GLY A 107 -5.47 -6.27 -1.99
N ASP A 108 -5.70 -6.38 -3.30
CA ASP A 108 -6.36 -7.54 -3.91
C ASP A 108 -5.40 -8.73 -3.98
N ILE A 109 -5.72 -9.80 -3.27
CA ILE A 109 -4.93 -11.04 -3.21
C ILE A 109 -5.44 -12.15 -4.15
N ASN A 110 -6.49 -11.89 -4.92
CA ASN A 110 -7.11 -12.93 -5.77
C ASN A 110 -6.19 -13.45 -6.87
N LYS A 111 -5.18 -12.67 -7.27
CA LYS A 111 -4.19 -13.06 -8.28
C LYS A 111 -2.81 -13.24 -7.66
N GLN A 112 -2.67 -14.17 -6.72
CA GLN A 112 -1.37 -14.51 -6.13
C GLN A 112 -0.41 -15.01 -7.20
N LYS A 113 0.46 -14.13 -7.69
CA LYS A 113 1.51 -14.42 -8.67
C LYS A 113 2.80 -13.77 -8.22
N SER A 114 3.91 -14.42 -8.50
CA SER A 114 5.25 -13.86 -8.34
C SER A 114 5.87 -13.57 -9.70
N ILE A 115 6.67 -12.50 -9.78
CA ILE A 115 7.47 -12.17 -10.96
C ILE A 115 8.93 -12.23 -10.57
N THR A 116 9.71 -12.94 -11.37
CA THR A 116 11.16 -12.95 -11.26
C THR A 116 11.75 -12.11 -12.38
N LEU A 117 12.52 -11.08 -12.02
CA LEU A 117 13.22 -10.23 -12.98
C LEU A 117 14.64 -10.74 -13.16
N TYR A 118 15.01 -11.04 -14.40
CA TYR A 118 16.38 -11.36 -14.78
C TYR A 118 17.03 -10.13 -15.40
N PHE A 119 18.08 -9.60 -14.76
CA PHE A 119 18.91 -8.55 -15.34
C PHE A 119 20.02 -9.20 -16.15
N GLN A 120 19.98 -9.04 -17.45
CA GLN A 120 21.07 -9.44 -18.31
C GLN A 120 22.11 -8.30 -18.33
N TYR A 121 23.23 -8.49 -17.65
CA TYR A 121 24.36 -7.57 -17.77
C TYR A 121 24.89 -7.64 -19.21
N ILE A 122 24.56 -6.68 -20.02
CA ILE A 122 25.28 -6.46 -21.27
C ILE A 122 26.57 -5.77 -20.86
N LEU A 123 27.63 -6.55 -20.75
CA LEU A 123 28.99 -5.99 -20.74
C LEU A 123 29.20 -5.36 -22.12
N ILE A 124 29.08 -4.07 -22.19
CA ILE A 124 29.53 -3.30 -23.37
C ILE A 124 31.05 -3.20 -23.18
N ASN A 125 31.77 -4.03 -23.94
CA ASN A 125 33.20 -3.85 -24.17
C ASN A 125 33.42 -2.63 -25.05
#